data_45de9d3886850cc69fe6370c19500607
#
_entry.id   45de9d3886850cc69fe6370c19500607
#
_cell.length_a   1.000
_cell.length_b   1.000
_cell.length_c   1.000
_cell.angle_alpha   90.00
_cell.angle_beta   90.00
_cell.angle_gamma   90.00
#
_symmetry.space_group_name_H-M   'P 1'
#
loop_
_entity.id
_entity.type
_entity.pdbx_description
1 polymer ?
#
loop_
_entity_poly.entity_id
_entity_poly.type
_entity_poly.pdbx_seq_one_letter_code
_entity_poly.pdbx_strand_id
1 'polypeptide(L)'
;MKRIFIIMIVLVFLSGCVHAISRGVREEVDKKVTFSELIKEPAAYQGKVVLLGGVVVKTINKEEGTLLEVYQTWLNSEGRPTDTDRSEGRFLALYEGYLDSQIYKQGRQVTVAGTVQGEKVQLLGEIEYHYPYLIVKEIHLWKEEEPVEYEPYPLWYDPWGPWWYSPWWYHRPYHRYHRHH
;
A
#
# COMPACT_ATOMS: atom_id res chain seq x y z
N MET A 1 -9.13 -43.30 3.73
CA MET A 1 -8.53 -42.68 2.54
C MET A 1 -9.46 -41.65 1.90
N LYS A 2 -10.71 -41.96 1.52
CA LYS A 2 -11.65 -40.98 0.89
C LYS A 2 -11.88 -39.70 1.73
N ARG A 3 -12.01 -39.80 3.06
CA ARG A 3 -12.25 -38.66 3.95
C ARG A 3 -11.04 -37.71 4.02
N ILE A 4 -9.80 -38.24 3.99
CA ILE A 4 -8.57 -37.45 3.98
C ILE A 4 -8.44 -36.70 2.66
N PHE A 5 -8.81 -37.35 1.55
CA PHE A 5 -8.78 -36.74 0.22
C PHE A 5 -9.78 -35.57 0.09
N ILE A 6 -10.96 -35.71 0.68
CA ILE A 6 -11.98 -34.62 0.74
C ILE A 6 -11.49 -33.45 1.57
N ILE A 7 -10.85 -33.70 2.73
CA ILE A 7 -10.30 -32.63 3.61
C ILE A 7 -9.17 -31.90 2.87
N MET A 8 -8.32 -32.60 2.14
CA MET A 8 -7.23 -32.03 1.37
C MET A 8 -7.75 -31.17 0.20
N ILE A 9 -8.83 -31.58 -0.47
CA ILE A 9 -9.49 -30.78 -1.51
C ILE A 9 -10.11 -29.51 -0.91
N VAL A 10 -10.77 -29.58 0.24
CA VAL A 10 -11.38 -28.42 0.92
C VAL A 10 -10.32 -27.41 1.36
N LEU A 11 -9.16 -27.88 1.83
CA LEU A 11 -8.03 -27.00 2.20
C LEU A 11 -7.44 -26.22 1.02
N VAL A 12 -7.45 -26.80 -0.19
CA VAL A 12 -6.96 -26.15 -1.42
C VAL A 12 -7.90 -25.01 -1.86
N PHE A 13 -9.21 -25.09 -1.57
CA PHE A 13 -10.18 -24.05 -1.92
C PHE A 13 -10.17 -22.84 -0.95
N LEU A 14 -9.47 -22.93 0.17
CA LEU A 14 -9.38 -21.84 1.16
C LEU A 14 -8.22 -20.88 0.93
N SER A 15 -7.35 -21.12 -0.04
CA SER A 15 -6.28 -20.19 -0.44
C SER A 15 -6.83 -19.08 -1.34
N GLY A 16 -7.72 -18.25 -0.82
CA GLY A 16 -8.14 -17.01 -1.48
C GLY A 16 -6.97 -16.02 -1.50
N CYS A 17 -6.46 -15.67 -2.69
CA CYS A 17 -5.53 -14.56 -2.82
C CYS A 17 -6.18 -13.28 -2.30
N VAL A 18 -5.68 -12.77 -1.18
CA VAL A 18 -6.12 -11.47 -0.65
C VAL A 18 -5.51 -10.39 -1.54
N HIS A 19 -6.37 -9.71 -2.31
CA HIS A 19 -5.98 -8.54 -3.10
C HIS A 19 -6.43 -7.27 -2.39
N ALA A 20 -5.69 -6.19 -2.61
CA ALA A 20 -6.01 -4.87 -2.05
C ALA A 20 -7.41 -4.36 -2.44
N ILE A 21 -7.82 -4.64 -3.67
CA ILE A 21 -9.10 -4.17 -4.25
C ILE A 21 -9.98 -5.37 -4.54
N SER A 22 -11.28 -5.23 -4.29
CA SER A 22 -12.29 -6.27 -4.50
C SER A 22 -12.31 -6.77 -5.95
N ARG A 23 -12.72 -8.03 -6.14
CA ARG A 23 -12.74 -8.65 -7.46
C ARG A 23 -13.64 -7.89 -8.44
N GLY A 24 -14.81 -7.43 -7.99
CA GLY A 24 -15.77 -6.70 -8.85
C GLY A 24 -15.15 -5.45 -9.43
N VAL A 25 -14.53 -4.61 -8.61
CA VAL A 25 -13.88 -3.38 -9.07
C VAL A 25 -12.67 -3.67 -9.96
N ARG A 26 -11.89 -4.73 -9.66
CA ARG A 26 -10.74 -5.13 -10.49
C ARG A 26 -11.13 -5.61 -11.89
N GLU A 27 -12.32 -6.19 -12.06
CA GLU A 27 -12.84 -6.61 -13.36
C GLU A 27 -13.20 -5.41 -14.25
N GLU A 28 -13.51 -4.25 -13.67
CA GLU A 28 -13.77 -2.99 -14.38
C GLU A 28 -12.48 -2.27 -14.82
N VAL A 29 -11.32 -2.59 -14.22
CA VAL A 29 -10.06 -1.89 -14.50
C VAL A 29 -9.58 -2.15 -15.92
N ASP A 30 -9.35 -1.06 -16.68
CA ASP A 30 -8.71 -1.12 -17.99
C ASP A 30 -7.19 -1.29 -17.81
N LYS A 31 -6.73 -2.54 -17.93
CA LYS A 31 -5.32 -2.92 -17.74
C LYS A 31 -4.38 -2.39 -18.82
N LYS A 32 -4.91 -1.79 -19.87
CA LYS A 32 -4.09 -1.23 -20.96
C LYS A 32 -3.64 0.19 -20.65
N VAL A 33 -4.30 0.87 -19.73
CA VAL A 33 -3.97 2.25 -19.35
C VAL A 33 -2.79 2.21 -18.36
N THR A 34 -1.64 2.71 -18.79
CA THR A 34 -0.47 2.90 -17.95
C THR A 34 -0.48 4.29 -17.33
N PHE A 35 0.22 4.47 -16.18
CA PHE A 35 0.31 5.80 -15.57
C PHE A 35 1.11 6.77 -16.46
N SER A 36 2.11 6.28 -17.15
CA SER A 36 2.91 7.06 -18.11
C SER A 36 2.09 7.66 -19.26
N GLU A 37 1.09 6.94 -19.74
CA GLU A 37 0.14 7.43 -20.74
C GLU A 37 -0.88 8.36 -20.10
N LEU A 38 -1.41 7.99 -18.96
CA LEU A 38 -2.41 8.76 -18.22
C LEU A 38 -1.93 10.17 -17.87
N ILE A 39 -0.65 10.32 -17.46
CA ILE A 39 -0.10 11.63 -17.08
C ILE A 39 0.13 12.55 -18.29
N LYS A 40 0.38 11.97 -19.47
CA LYS A 40 0.58 12.74 -20.71
C LYS A 40 -0.72 13.29 -21.26
N GLU A 41 -1.78 12.52 -21.20
CA GLU A 41 -3.04 12.84 -21.84
C GLU A 41 -4.24 12.35 -21.03
N PRO A 42 -4.48 12.90 -19.81
CA PRO A 42 -5.52 12.41 -18.91
C PRO A 42 -6.93 12.45 -19.52
N ALA A 43 -7.20 13.43 -20.39
CA ALA A 43 -8.49 13.59 -21.05
C ALA A 43 -8.85 12.44 -22.00
N ALA A 44 -7.85 11.80 -22.63
CA ALA A 44 -8.06 10.66 -23.53
C ALA A 44 -8.61 9.42 -22.79
N TYR A 45 -8.40 9.35 -21.49
CA TYR A 45 -8.81 8.22 -20.65
C TYR A 45 -10.03 8.51 -19.78
N GLN A 46 -10.73 9.62 -20.02
CA GLN A 46 -11.91 9.99 -19.25
C GLN A 46 -12.97 8.86 -19.28
N GLY A 47 -13.53 8.55 -18.12
CA GLY A 47 -14.48 7.46 -17.92
C GLY A 47 -13.86 6.07 -17.76
N LYS A 48 -12.55 5.90 -18.02
CA LYS A 48 -11.87 4.62 -17.78
C LYS A 48 -11.62 4.41 -16.30
N VAL A 49 -11.75 3.17 -15.86
CA VAL A 49 -11.38 2.76 -14.50
C VAL A 49 -9.92 2.31 -14.51
N VAL A 50 -9.12 2.88 -13.63
CA VAL A 50 -7.69 2.57 -13.48
C VAL A 50 -7.38 2.10 -12.06
N LEU A 51 -6.32 1.31 -11.93
CA LEU A 51 -5.77 0.87 -10.64
C LEU A 51 -4.39 1.47 -10.47
N LEU A 52 -4.28 2.38 -9.52
CA LEU A 52 -3.03 3.08 -9.21
C LEU A 52 -2.66 2.87 -7.75
N GLY A 53 -1.38 2.91 -7.45
CA GLY A 53 -0.90 2.89 -6.08
C GLY A 53 0.15 3.93 -5.84
N GLY A 54 0.44 4.16 -4.58
CA GLY A 54 1.49 5.08 -4.20
C GLY A 54 1.48 5.47 -2.74
N VAL A 55 2.19 6.56 -2.47
CA VAL A 55 2.36 7.13 -1.14
C VAL A 55 1.56 8.42 -1.04
N VAL A 56 0.77 8.55 0.01
CA VAL A 56 -0.01 9.76 0.31
C VAL A 56 0.95 10.93 0.58
N VAL A 57 0.80 11.99 -0.18
CA VAL A 57 1.52 13.26 0.01
C VAL A 57 0.71 14.21 0.86
N LYS A 58 -0.60 14.30 0.57
CA LYS A 58 -1.50 15.22 1.25
C LYS A 58 -2.93 14.67 1.26
N THR A 59 -3.63 14.92 2.37
CA THR A 59 -5.06 14.60 2.53
C THR A 59 -5.81 15.87 2.89
N ILE A 60 -6.83 16.21 2.13
CA ILE A 60 -7.62 17.43 2.27
C ILE A 60 -9.10 17.04 2.32
N ASN A 61 -9.74 17.29 3.47
CA ASN A 61 -11.19 17.13 3.58
C ASN A 61 -11.90 18.37 3.02
N LYS A 62 -12.84 18.14 2.12
CA LYS A 62 -13.65 19.14 1.42
C LYS A 62 -15.13 18.82 1.58
N GLU A 63 -16.01 19.70 1.16
CA GLU A 63 -17.46 19.47 1.18
C GLU A 63 -17.87 18.28 0.28
N GLU A 64 -17.23 18.15 -0.88
CA GLU A 64 -17.48 17.07 -1.83
C GLU A 64 -16.86 15.71 -1.45
N GLY A 65 -16.06 15.67 -0.37
CA GLY A 65 -15.35 14.45 0.07
C GLY A 65 -13.91 14.69 0.46
N THR A 66 -13.10 13.64 0.48
CA THR A 66 -11.68 13.71 0.83
C THR A 66 -10.82 13.61 -0.42
N LEU A 67 -10.05 14.66 -0.69
CA LEU A 67 -9.07 14.70 -1.78
C LEU A 67 -7.72 14.21 -1.26
N LEU A 68 -7.18 13.19 -1.92
CA LEU A 68 -5.85 12.67 -1.70
C LEU A 68 -4.92 13.10 -2.85
N GLU A 69 -3.77 13.67 -2.52
CA GLU A 69 -2.64 13.78 -3.42
C GLU A 69 -1.73 12.59 -3.18
N VAL A 70 -1.47 11.82 -4.22
CA VAL A 70 -0.70 10.57 -4.13
C VAL A 70 0.49 10.63 -5.08
N TYR A 71 1.65 10.37 -4.54
CA TYR A 71 2.88 10.10 -5.28
C TYR A 71 2.82 8.67 -5.82
N GLN A 72 2.74 8.53 -7.14
CA GLN A 72 2.54 7.24 -7.79
C GLN A 72 3.76 6.34 -7.65
N THR A 73 3.53 5.06 -7.39
CA THR A 73 4.55 3.99 -7.43
C THR A 73 3.95 2.72 -8.06
N TRP A 74 4.82 1.80 -8.49
CA TRP A 74 4.39 0.54 -9.07
C TRP A 74 3.69 -0.35 -8.04
N LEU A 75 2.79 -1.20 -8.53
CA LEU A 75 2.09 -2.19 -7.73
C LEU A 75 2.68 -3.58 -7.95
N ASN A 76 2.80 -4.36 -6.87
CA ASN A 76 3.10 -5.78 -6.96
C ASN A 76 1.85 -6.61 -7.32
N SER A 77 1.99 -7.94 -7.37
CA SER A 77 0.89 -8.86 -7.69
C SER A 77 -0.29 -8.82 -6.73
N GLU A 78 -0.09 -8.38 -5.49
CA GLU A 78 -1.14 -8.20 -4.47
C GLU A 78 -1.82 -6.83 -4.59
N GLY A 79 -1.28 -5.94 -5.43
CA GLY A 79 -1.71 -4.56 -5.57
C GLY A 79 -1.09 -3.63 -4.54
N ARG A 80 0.00 -4.01 -3.88
CA ARG A 80 0.70 -3.16 -2.92
C ARG A 80 1.71 -2.25 -3.62
N PRO A 81 1.79 -0.96 -3.25
CA PRO A 81 2.83 -0.05 -3.69
C PRO A 81 4.23 -0.59 -3.35
N THR A 82 5.12 -0.55 -4.33
CA THR A 82 6.53 -0.97 -4.20
C THR A 82 7.44 0.10 -4.79
N ASP A 83 8.74 0.01 -4.50
CA ASP A 83 9.77 0.89 -5.05
C ASP A 83 9.42 2.37 -4.87
N THR A 84 9.26 2.77 -3.59
CA THR A 84 8.86 4.15 -3.24
C THR A 84 9.89 5.22 -3.62
N ASP A 85 11.08 4.81 -4.05
CA ASP A 85 12.14 5.71 -4.51
C ASP A 85 11.99 6.10 -5.99
N ARG A 86 11.03 5.48 -6.70
CA ARG A 86 10.74 5.76 -8.10
C ARG A 86 9.28 6.12 -8.30
N SER A 87 9.05 7.08 -9.19
CA SER A 87 7.72 7.55 -9.56
C SER A 87 7.71 8.11 -10.98
N GLU A 88 6.58 7.94 -11.63
CA GLU A 88 6.31 8.62 -12.91
C GLU A 88 5.56 9.95 -12.69
N GLY A 89 5.17 10.27 -11.45
CA GLY A 89 4.50 11.52 -11.12
C GLY A 89 3.49 11.39 -9.98
N ARG A 90 2.52 12.32 -9.97
CA ARG A 90 1.48 12.39 -8.94
C ARG A 90 0.10 12.39 -9.57
N PHE A 91 -0.89 11.97 -8.81
CA PHE A 91 -2.31 12.05 -9.18
C PHE A 91 -3.16 12.52 -8.00
N LEU A 92 -4.34 13.00 -8.32
CA LEU A 92 -5.36 13.36 -7.35
C LEU A 92 -6.48 12.34 -7.35
N ALA A 93 -6.90 11.90 -6.18
CA ALA A 93 -7.98 10.95 -5.99
C ALA A 93 -9.02 11.55 -5.03
N LEU A 94 -10.24 11.80 -5.51
CA LEU A 94 -11.36 12.24 -4.69
C LEU A 94 -12.15 11.01 -4.21
N TYR A 95 -12.20 10.81 -2.92
CA TYR A 95 -13.08 9.86 -2.26
C TYR A 95 -14.37 10.59 -1.84
N GLU A 96 -15.51 10.16 -2.36
CA GLU A 96 -16.83 10.75 -2.08
C GLU A 96 -17.31 10.33 -0.69
N GLY A 97 -16.60 10.78 0.34
CA GLY A 97 -16.83 10.49 1.75
C GLY A 97 -15.72 11.05 2.60
N TYR A 98 -15.77 10.73 3.88
CA TYR A 98 -14.77 11.19 4.84
C TYR A 98 -13.69 10.12 5.06
N LEU A 99 -12.43 10.51 4.89
CA LEU A 99 -11.24 9.77 5.31
C LEU A 99 -10.52 10.58 6.38
N ASP A 100 -10.21 9.94 7.50
CA ASP A 100 -9.48 10.59 8.58
C ASP A 100 -8.04 10.89 8.15
N SER A 101 -7.68 12.18 8.15
CA SER A 101 -6.35 12.65 7.74
C SER A 101 -5.22 12.18 8.67
N GLN A 102 -5.52 11.72 9.89
CA GLN A 102 -4.53 11.09 10.77
C GLN A 102 -4.24 9.64 10.37
N ILE A 103 -5.24 8.96 9.82
CA ILE A 103 -5.11 7.59 9.30
C ILE A 103 -4.48 7.60 7.90
N TYR A 104 -5.00 8.46 7.02
CA TYR A 104 -4.48 8.69 5.66
C TYR A 104 -3.42 9.81 5.65
N LYS A 105 -2.54 9.81 6.65
CA LYS A 105 -1.47 10.81 6.79
C LYS A 105 -0.42 10.68 5.68
N GLN A 106 0.41 11.71 5.53
CA GLN A 106 1.57 11.68 4.66
C GLN A 106 2.47 10.46 4.96
N GLY A 107 2.98 9.83 3.91
CA GLY A 107 3.84 8.65 3.99
C GLY A 107 3.10 7.32 3.97
N ARG A 108 1.76 7.28 4.17
CA ARG A 108 0.98 6.05 4.11
C ARG A 108 0.86 5.54 2.67
N GLN A 109 0.98 4.23 2.51
CA GLN A 109 0.78 3.57 1.22
C GLN A 109 -0.70 3.29 0.97
N VAL A 110 -1.16 3.61 -0.23
CA VAL A 110 -2.53 3.37 -0.66
C VAL A 110 -2.57 2.73 -2.04
N THR A 111 -3.62 1.93 -2.28
CA THR A 111 -3.99 1.46 -3.61
C THR A 111 -5.39 1.97 -3.90
N VAL A 112 -5.55 2.60 -5.04
CA VAL A 112 -6.78 3.28 -5.46
C VAL A 112 -7.25 2.68 -6.78
N ALA A 113 -8.48 2.20 -6.80
CA ALA A 113 -9.22 1.98 -8.03
C ALA A 113 -10.18 3.15 -8.22
N GLY A 114 -10.12 3.82 -9.37
CA GLY A 114 -10.92 5.02 -9.59
C GLY A 114 -11.22 5.28 -11.08
N THR A 115 -12.25 6.05 -11.31
CA THR A 115 -12.64 6.50 -12.65
C THR A 115 -11.93 7.80 -12.99
N VAL A 116 -11.24 7.83 -14.11
CA VAL A 116 -10.56 9.01 -14.63
C VAL A 116 -11.59 10.09 -15.00
N GLN A 117 -11.42 11.30 -14.47
CA GLN A 117 -12.27 12.47 -14.78
C GLN A 117 -11.55 13.50 -15.68
N GLY A 118 -10.31 13.22 -16.06
CA GLY A 118 -9.44 14.15 -16.76
C GLY A 118 -8.30 14.63 -15.87
N GLU A 119 -8.04 15.94 -15.83
CA GLU A 119 -6.96 16.53 -15.06
C GLU A 119 -7.43 17.66 -14.14
N LYS A 120 -6.61 17.96 -13.12
CA LYS A 120 -6.67 19.21 -12.35
C LYS A 120 -5.30 19.85 -12.34
N VAL A 121 -5.25 21.13 -12.72
CA VAL A 121 -4.00 21.91 -12.66
C VAL A 121 -3.89 22.56 -11.29
N GLN A 122 -2.79 22.29 -10.61
CA GLN A 122 -2.45 22.88 -9.31
C GLN A 122 -0.95 23.16 -9.26
N LEU A 123 -0.55 24.08 -8.38
CA LEU A 123 0.86 24.35 -8.15
C LEU A 123 1.54 23.20 -7.41
N LEU A 124 2.63 22.72 -7.96
CA LEU A 124 3.60 21.84 -7.29
C LEU A 124 4.87 22.65 -7.02
N GLY A 125 4.96 23.22 -5.82
CA GLY A 125 5.91 24.29 -5.56
C GLY A 125 5.57 25.53 -6.37
N GLU A 126 6.46 25.94 -7.27
CA GLU A 126 6.29 27.13 -8.14
C GLU A 126 5.84 26.79 -9.58
N ILE A 127 5.71 25.49 -9.90
CA ILE A 127 5.33 25.06 -11.24
C ILE A 127 3.86 24.62 -11.33
N GLU A 128 3.23 24.92 -12.46
CA GLU A 128 1.92 24.33 -12.78
C GLU A 128 2.10 22.85 -13.09
N TYR A 129 1.37 22.01 -12.37
CA TYR A 129 1.41 20.57 -12.54
C TYR A 129 0.02 20.04 -12.90
N HIS A 130 -0.05 19.27 -13.97
CA HIS A 130 -1.27 18.66 -14.50
C HIS A 130 -1.46 17.30 -13.85
N TYR A 131 -2.27 17.27 -12.79
CA TYR A 131 -2.56 16.03 -12.07
C TYR A 131 -3.65 15.23 -12.78
N PRO A 132 -3.41 13.96 -13.17
CA PRO A 132 -4.51 13.05 -13.44
C PRO A 132 -5.49 13.05 -12.26
N TYR A 133 -6.79 13.25 -12.56
CA TYR A 133 -7.82 13.36 -11.52
C TYR A 133 -8.78 12.19 -11.59
N LEU A 134 -8.96 11.51 -10.46
CA LEU A 134 -9.76 10.31 -10.30
C LEU A 134 -10.89 10.52 -9.30
N ILE A 135 -12.07 9.93 -9.56
CA ILE A 135 -13.08 9.66 -8.54
C ILE A 135 -12.87 8.23 -8.06
N VAL A 136 -12.67 8.07 -6.76
CA VAL A 136 -12.37 6.79 -6.12
C VAL A 136 -13.60 5.88 -6.12
N LYS A 137 -13.45 4.66 -6.62
CA LYS A 137 -14.44 3.58 -6.47
C LYS A 137 -14.13 2.73 -5.24
N GLU A 138 -12.85 2.42 -5.05
CA GLU A 138 -12.36 1.66 -3.90
C GLU A 138 -10.94 2.10 -3.56
N ILE A 139 -10.64 2.18 -2.26
CA ILE A 139 -9.33 2.52 -1.75
C ILE A 139 -8.91 1.51 -0.69
N HIS A 140 -7.66 1.06 -0.76
CA HIS A 140 -7.04 0.22 0.26
C HIS A 140 -5.87 0.95 0.90
N LEU A 141 -5.88 1.04 2.23
CA LEU A 141 -4.79 1.59 3.02
C LEU A 141 -3.95 0.45 3.57
N TRP A 142 -2.68 0.43 3.23
CA TRP A 142 -1.74 -0.58 3.70
C TRP A 142 -1.30 -0.31 5.13
N LYS A 143 -1.05 -1.37 5.89
CA LYS A 143 -0.44 -1.22 7.21
C LYS A 143 0.95 -0.61 7.09
N GLU A 144 1.27 0.30 8.00
CA GLU A 144 2.60 0.84 8.17
C GLU A 144 3.53 -0.32 8.59
N GLU A 145 4.63 -0.51 7.87
CA GLU A 145 5.63 -1.49 8.27
C GLU A 145 6.37 -0.92 9.48
N GLU A 146 6.27 -1.60 10.61
CA GLU A 146 7.10 -1.26 11.74
C GLU A 146 8.55 -1.53 11.35
N PRO A 147 9.47 -0.58 11.60
CA PRO A 147 10.88 -0.82 11.39
C PRO A 147 11.27 -2.09 12.15
N VAL A 148 11.84 -3.07 11.46
CA VAL A 148 12.42 -4.23 12.13
C VAL A 148 13.61 -3.69 12.91
N GLU A 149 13.44 -3.51 14.21
CA GLU A 149 14.52 -3.16 15.12
C GLU A 149 15.46 -4.38 15.18
N TYR A 150 16.51 -4.34 14.37
CA TYR A 150 17.58 -5.30 14.46
C TYR A 150 18.30 -5.05 15.79
N GLU A 151 17.95 -5.81 16.82
CA GLU A 151 18.84 -5.90 17.96
C GLU A 151 20.15 -6.50 17.44
N PRO A 152 21.25 -5.76 17.50
CA PRO A 152 22.53 -6.32 17.08
C PRO A 152 22.81 -7.53 17.96
N TYR A 153 23.04 -8.69 17.34
CA TYR A 153 23.47 -9.86 18.08
C TYR A 153 24.65 -9.47 18.97
N PRO A 154 24.64 -9.78 20.26
CA PRO A 154 25.77 -9.49 21.11
C PRO A 154 27.06 -10.06 20.48
N LEU A 155 28.16 -9.30 20.50
CA LEU A 155 29.45 -9.66 19.89
C LEU A 155 30.00 -11.04 20.29
N TRP A 156 29.43 -11.64 21.36
CA TRP A 156 29.77 -12.99 21.83
C TRP A 156 28.84 -14.09 21.25
N TYR A 157 27.80 -13.72 20.48
CA TYR A 157 26.97 -14.68 19.79
C TYR A 157 27.66 -15.11 18.49
N ASP A 158 28.43 -16.21 18.58
CA ASP A 158 28.97 -16.88 17.41
C ASP A 158 28.02 -18.03 17.01
N PRO A 159 27.20 -17.87 15.93
CA PRO A 159 26.26 -18.91 15.51
C PRO A 159 26.96 -20.19 14.98
N TRP A 160 28.29 -20.13 14.78
CA TRP A 160 29.14 -21.24 14.34
C TRP A 160 30.05 -21.75 15.46
N GLY A 161 30.00 -21.15 16.66
CA GLY A 161 30.73 -21.63 17.83
C GLY A 161 30.29 -23.04 18.25
N PRO A 162 31.22 -23.88 18.74
CA PRO A 162 30.89 -25.24 19.15
C PRO A 162 29.78 -25.23 20.21
N TRP A 163 28.63 -25.85 19.91
CA TRP A 163 27.43 -25.89 20.76
C TRP A 163 27.66 -26.37 22.21
N TRP A 164 28.78 -27.05 22.49
CA TRP A 164 29.17 -27.49 23.86
C TRP A 164 29.79 -26.37 24.72
N TYR A 165 30.06 -25.17 24.16
CA TYR A 165 30.69 -24.07 24.89
C TYR A 165 29.67 -23.05 25.43
N SER A 166 28.37 -23.31 25.33
CA SER A 166 27.32 -22.44 25.86
C SER A 166 27.12 -22.75 27.36
N PRO A 167 27.60 -21.88 28.28
CA PRO A 167 27.38 -22.11 29.71
C PRO A 167 25.89 -22.07 30.01
N TRP A 168 25.35 -23.13 30.63
CA TRP A 168 23.93 -23.33 30.91
C TRP A 168 23.27 -22.29 31.84
N TRP A 169 24.04 -21.43 32.51
CA TRP A 169 23.53 -20.36 33.38
C TRP A 169 23.09 -19.09 32.61
N TYR A 170 23.29 -18.98 31.30
CA TYR A 170 22.88 -17.80 30.53
C TYR A 170 21.40 -17.77 30.15
N HIS A 171 20.61 -18.80 30.44
CA HIS A 171 19.17 -18.79 30.23
C HIS A 171 18.43 -18.13 31.41
N ARG A 172 18.75 -16.88 31.73
CA ARG A 172 17.85 -16.07 32.56
C ARG A 172 16.90 -15.31 31.64
N PRO A 173 15.57 -15.53 31.77
CA PRO A 173 14.60 -14.71 31.02
C PRO A 173 14.70 -13.27 31.55
N TYR A 174 14.99 -12.32 30.66
CA TYR A 174 14.88 -10.91 30.96
C TYR A 174 13.41 -10.58 31.20
N HIS A 175 13.05 -10.35 32.48
CA HIS A 175 11.78 -9.73 32.83
C HIS A 175 11.79 -8.28 32.36
N ARG A 176 10.96 -8.00 31.34
CA ARG A 176 10.72 -6.66 30.80
C ARG A 176 9.96 -5.85 31.86
N TYR A 177 10.63 -4.91 32.49
CA TYR A 177 9.97 -3.88 33.31
C TYR A 177 9.32 -2.87 32.37
N HIS A 178 8.00 -2.94 32.24
CA HIS A 178 7.22 -1.82 31.70
C HIS A 178 7.24 -0.68 32.74
N ARG A 179 7.92 0.41 32.41
CA ARG A 179 7.83 1.66 33.15
C ARG A 179 6.71 2.50 32.52
N HIS A 180 5.60 2.59 33.22
CA HIS A 180 4.58 3.60 32.95
C HIS A 180 5.10 4.99 33.41
N HIS A 181 5.08 5.93 32.51
CA HIS A 181 4.94 7.37 32.78
C HIS A 181 4.01 7.98 31.76
#